data_d6a043d290d7a7bc4e4682523768d4e9
#
_entry.id   d6a043d290d7a7bc4e4682523768d4e9
#
_cell.length_a   1.000
_cell.length_b   1.000
_cell.length_c   1.000
_cell.angle_alpha   90.00
_cell.angle_beta   90.00
_cell.angle_gamma   90.00
#
_symmetry.space_group_name_H-M   'P 1'
#
loop_
_entity.id
_entity.type
_entity.pdbx_description
1 polymer ?
#
loop_
_entity_poly.entity_id
_entity_poly.type
_entity_poly.pdbx_seq_one_letter_code
_entity_poly.pdbx_strand_id
1 'polypeptide(L)'
;MEKEREAKLKALQLTMDKLEKTYGKGSVMKMGDVVAEDIACIPTGSLGLDLALGIGGYPKGRVVEIYGPESSGKTTLAIHAMAQAQKAGGIAAFIDAEHAFDRFYAENLGVNIDELIIAQPDSGEQALEIADNLIRSGAVDIIVIDSVAALTPKSEIEGEMGDSKMGLHARLMSQALRKLTASISKTGCTCMFINQLREKIGVMFGNPETTTGGNALKFYASVRLDIRRSTQLKDGDQVIGNRTRVKVVKNKVAPPFRKAEFDIMYGEGISKSGEVIDLGVEYGVVNKSGSWFSYGDTKLGQGRDAVKRLLLDNLELAEEIESKIVEQIQTT
;
A
#
# COMPACT_ATOMS: atom_id res chain seq x y z
N MET A 1 20.46 13.62 44.70
CA MET A 1 19.90 12.99 43.49
C MET A 1 18.64 13.70 42.97
N GLU A 2 17.62 13.96 43.81
CA GLU A 2 16.36 14.60 43.36
C GLU A 2 16.55 16.07 42.95
N LYS A 3 17.21 16.89 43.76
CA LYS A 3 17.53 18.30 43.43
C LYS A 3 18.42 18.43 42.18
N GLU A 4 19.33 17.51 41.96
CA GLU A 4 20.18 17.48 40.76
C GLU A 4 19.40 17.15 39.51
N ARG A 5 18.44 16.23 39.60
CA ARG A 5 17.51 15.87 38.51
C ARG A 5 16.60 17.03 38.17
N GLU A 6 16.10 17.77 39.17
CA GLU A 6 15.24 18.93 38.97
C GLU A 6 15.98 20.06 38.27
N ALA A 7 17.25 20.35 38.66
CA ALA A 7 18.11 21.32 37.99
C ALA A 7 18.37 20.92 36.52
N LYS A 8 18.61 19.61 36.22
CA LYS A 8 18.79 19.13 34.85
C LYS A 8 17.51 19.28 34.00
N LEU A 9 16.33 18.97 34.58
CA LEU A 9 15.06 19.16 33.87
C LEU A 9 14.76 20.63 33.56
N LYS A 10 15.09 21.55 34.48
CA LYS A 10 14.91 22.99 34.25
C LYS A 10 15.82 23.51 33.14
N ALA A 11 17.10 23.09 33.14
CA ALA A 11 18.04 23.42 32.07
C ALA A 11 17.61 22.86 30.72
N LEU A 12 17.09 21.60 30.70
CA LEU A 12 16.53 20.97 29.47
C LEU A 12 15.35 21.76 28.95
N GLN A 13 14.41 22.19 29.81
CA GLN A 13 13.21 22.93 29.39
C GLN A 13 13.63 24.26 28.75
N LEU A 14 14.56 25.01 29.34
CA LEU A 14 15.08 26.27 28.75
C LEU A 14 15.72 26.03 27.37
N THR A 15 16.40 24.89 27.20
CA THR A 15 17.00 24.53 25.92
C THR A 15 15.93 24.17 24.89
N MET A 16 14.89 23.44 25.28
CA MET A 16 13.74 23.11 24.40
C MET A 16 13.03 24.37 23.93
N ASP A 17 12.75 25.32 24.85
CA ASP A 17 12.11 26.60 24.53
C ASP A 17 12.96 27.43 23.54
N LYS A 18 14.28 27.39 23.68
CA LYS A 18 15.21 28.07 22.75
C LYS A 18 15.20 27.39 21.37
N LEU A 19 15.17 26.06 21.31
CA LEU A 19 15.09 25.30 20.06
C LEU A 19 13.75 25.57 19.34
N GLU A 20 12.63 25.59 20.05
CA GLU A 20 11.33 25.93 19.48
C GLU A 20 11.28 27.37 18.92
N LYS A 21 11.92 28.33 19.58
CA LYS A 21 12.05 29.69 19.05
C LYS A 21 12.89 29.76 17.78
N THR A 22 13.90 28.90 17.67
CA THR A 22 14.83 28.91 16.52
C THR A 22 14.30 28.13 15.34
N TYR A 23 13.67 26.94 15.58
CA TYR A 23 13.29 25.98 14.55
C TYR A 23 11.78 25.83 14.37
N GLY A 24 11.00 26.53 15.17
CA GLY A 24 9.53 26.47 15.15
C GLY A 24 8.94 25.55 16.22
N LYS A 25 7.68 25.83 16.57
CA LYS A 25 6.93 25.08 17.58
C LYS A 25 6.83 23.59 17.18
N GLY A 26 7.08 22.70 18.14
CA GLY A 26 7.06 21.25 17.90
C GLY A 26 8.34 20.67 17.29
N SER A 27 9.42 21.47 17.13
CA SER A 27 10.72 20.98 16.68
C SER A 27 11.37 20.01 17.68
N VAL A 28 11.06 20.16 18.96
CA VAL A 28 11.45 19.26 20.06
C VAL A 28 10.26 19.06 20.97
N MET A 29 9.95 17.80 21.31
CA MET A 29 8.83 17.48 22.18
C MET A 29 9.15 16.30 23.09
N LYS A 30 8.51 16.23 24.24
CA LYS A 30 8.55 15.03 25.08
C LYS A 30 7.48 14.06 24.59
N MET A 31 7.86 12.80 24.39
CA MET A 31 6.89 11.78 23.90
C MET A 31 5.68 11.61 24.83
N GLY A 32 5.83 11.85 26.13
CA GLY A 32 4.71 11.82 27.09
C GLY A 32 3.69 12.95 26.93
N ASP A 33 4.09 14.06 26.27
CA ASP A 33 3.22 15.20 26.01
C ASP A 33 2.51 15.07 24.66
N VAL A 34 2.90 14.06 23.84
CA VAL A 34 2.28 13.75 22.55
C VAL A 34 1.11 12.81 22.80
N VAL A 35 -0.10 13.26 22.51
CA VAL A 35 -1.26 12.38 22.49
C VAL A 35 -1.00 11.31 21.41
N ALA A 36 -1.10 10.04 21.77
CA ALA A 36 -1.01 8.96 20.81
C ALA A 36 -2.23 9.07 19.90
N GLU A 37 -2.05 9.68 18.73
CA GLU A 37 -3.07 9.70 17.68
C GLU A 37 -2.96 8.41 16.90
N ASP A 38 -4.11 7.82 16.56
CA ASP A 38 -4.18 6.71 15.63
C ASP A 38 -3.60 7.13 14.28
N ILE A 39 -2.78 6.28 13.71
CA ILE A 39 -2.16 6.57 12.42
C ILE A 39 -3.26 6.55 11.36
N ALA A 40 -3.57 7.71 10.78
CA ALA A 40 -4.51 7.81 9.68
C ALA A 40 -4.04 6.93 8.50
N CYS A 41 -4.98 6.26 7.86
CA CYS A 41 -4.70 5.33 6.76
C CYS A 41 -5.69 5.50 5.61
N ILE A 42 -5.33 4.93 4.46
CA ILE A 42 -6.18 4.76 3.28
C ILE A 42 -6.51 3.27 3.20
N PRO A 43 -7.78 2.85 3.23
CA PRO A 43 -8.16 1.44 3.07
C PRO A 43 -7.58 0.85 1.79
N THR A 44 -7.23 -0.44 1.82
CA THR A 44 -6.61 -1.08 0.65
C THR A 44 -7.62 -1.52 -0.40
N GLY A 45 -8.88 -1.63 -0.02
CA GLY A 45 -9.94 -2.27 -0.79
C GLY A 45 -10.09 -3.77 -0.52
N SER A 46 -9.21 -4.34 0.31
CA SER A 46 -9.25 -5.73 0.80
C SER A 46 -9.31 -5.70 2.33
N LEU A 47 -10.36 -6.26 2.91
CA LEU A 47 -10.51 -6.37 4.36
C LEU A 47 -9.34 -7.16 4.99
N GLY A 48 -8.96 -8.28 4.39
CA GLY A 48 -7.86 -9.11 4.89
C GLY A 48 -6.52 -8.39 4.86
N LEU A 49 -6.27 -7.54 3.84
CA LEU A 49 -5.05 -6.76 3.78
C LEU A 49 -5.07 -5.61 4.78
N ASP A 50 -6.21 -4.96 4.98
CA ASP A 50 -6.39 -3.92 6.01
C ASP A 50 -6.09 -4.47 7.41
N LEU A 51 -6.59 -5.67 7.71
CA LEU A 51 -6.30 -6.41 8.94
C LEU A 51 -4.82 -6.82 9.04
N ALA A 52 -4.22 -7.29 7.95
CA ALA A 52 -2.81 -7.67 7.92
C ALA A 52 -1.87 -6.48 8.13
N LEU A 53 -2.26 -5.28 7.69
CA LEU A 53 -1.54 -4.03 7.93
C LEU A 53 -1.67 -3.53 9.37
N GLY A 54 -2.72 -3.93 10.09
CA GLY A 54 -2.90 -3.71 11.52
C GLY A 54 -3.37 -2.31 11.94
N ILE A 55 -3.53 -1.40 10.97
CA ILE A 55 -4.05 -0.03 11.17
C ILE A 55 -5.26 0.27 10.27
N GLY A 56 -5.78 -0.74 9.56
CA GLY A 56 -6.94 -0.60 8.67
C GLY A 56 -6.62 -0.09 7.27
N GLY A 57 -5.36 -0.08 6.84
CA GLY A 57 -4.99 0.37 5.49
C GLY A 57 -3.55 0.82 5.32
N TYR A 58 -3.28 1.52 4.23
CA TYR A 58 -1.98 2.14 3.95
C TYR A 58 -1.77 3.38 4.80
N PRO A 59 -0.65 3.50 5.55
CA PRO A 59 -0.42 4.63 6.44
C PRO A 59 -0.27 5.96 5.68
N LYS A 60 -1.00 6.99 6.08
CA LYS A 60 -0.80 8.35 5.58
C LYS A 60 0.55 8.91 6.03
N GLY A 61 1.14 9.77 5.20
CA GLY A 61 2.43 10.38 5.50
C GLY A 61 3.62 9.42 5.45
N ARG A 62 3.49 8.30 4.73
CA ARG A 62 4.51 7.24 4.66
C ARG A 62 4.78 6.78 3.24
N VAL A 63 5.96 6.19 3.06
CA VAL A 63 6.34 5.49 1.84
C VAL A 63 5.91 4.03 1.96
N VAL A 64 5.21 3.54 0.92
CA VAL A 64 4.77 2.15 0.77
C VAL A 64 5.42 1.59 -0.50
N GLU A 65 5.96 0.38 -0.43
CA GLU A 65 6.44 -0.37 -1.59
C GLU A 65 5.60 -1.62 -1.80
N ILE A 66 5.06 -1.78 -3.01
CA ILE A 66 4.39 -3.02 -3.46
C ILE A 66 5.28 -3.65 -4.52
N TYR A 67 5.71 -4.88 -4.31
CA TYR A 67 6.56 -5.57 -5.26
C TYR A 67 6.15 -7.04 -5.44
N GLY A 68 6.50 -7.59 -6.58
CA GLY A 68 6.18 -8.98 -6.94
C GLY A 68 6.46 -9.26 -8.39
N PRO A 69 6.22 -10.51 -8.84
CA PRO A 69 6.33 -10.90 -10.24
C PRO A 69 5.42 -10.07 -11.14
N GLU A 70 5.66 -10.13 -12.43
CA GLU A 70 4.77 -9.56 -13.44
C GLU A 70 3.36 -10.14 -13.33
N SER A 71 2.35 -9.31 -13.61
CA SER A 71 0.92 -9.66 -13.57
C SER A 71 0.45 -10.25 -12.22
N SER A 72 1.13 -9.94 -11.11
CA SER A 72 0.75 -10.41 -9.76
C SER A 72 -0.36 -9.57 -9.11
N GLY A 73 -0.77 -8.44 -9.69
CA GLY A 73 -1.80 -7.54 -9.17
C GLY A 73 -1.26 -6.30 -8.44
N LYS A 74 0.02 -5.93 -8.63
CA LYS A 74 0.63 -4.73 -8.02
C LYS A 74 -0.14 -3.46 -8.35
N THR A 75 -0.33 -3.20 -9.64
CA THR A 75 -1.06 -2.04 -10.16
C THR A 75 -2.54 -2.07 -9.73
N THR A 76 -3.15 -3.26 -9.69
CA THR A 76 -4.52 -3.44 -9.16
C THR A 76 -4.66 -2.96 -7.73
N LEU A 77 -3.74 -3.35 -6.82
CA LEU A 77 -3.74 -2.86 -5.44
C LEU A 77 -3.58 -1.33 -5.36
N ALA A 78 -2.71 -0.76 -6.18
CA ALA A 78 -2.50 0.68 -6.21
C ALA A 78 -3.73 1.43 -6.74
N ILE A 79 -4.39 0.91 -7.77
CA ILE A 79 -5.64 1.49 -8.31
C ILE A 79 -6.75 1.44 -7.26
N HIS A 80 -6.93 0.31 -6.56
CA HIS A 80 -7.88 0.24 -5.45
C HIS A 80 -7.57 1.26 -4.35
N ALA A 81 -6.30 1.45 -3.98
CA ALA A 81 -5.90 2.45 -2.99
C ALA A 81 -6.28 3.88 -3.43
N MET A 82 -6.08 4.22 -4.72
CA MET A 82 -6.51 5.50 -5.28
C MET A 82 -8.03 5.66 -5.22
N ALA A 83 -8.78 4.64 -5.62
CA ALA A 83 -10.25 4.64 -5.56
C ALA A 83 -10.76 4.85 -4.13
N GLN A 84 -10.15 4.19 -3.13
CA GLN A 84 -10.51 4.37 -1.73
C GLN A 84 -10.14 5.77 -1.20
N ALA A 85 -9.01 6.34 -1.62
CA ALA A 85 -8.63 7.70 -1.28
C ALA A 85 -9.65 8.72 -1.83
N GLN A 86 -10.04 8.60 -3.10
CA GLN A 86 -11.05 9.46 -3.72
C GLN A 86 -12.43 9.29 -3.09
N LYS A 87 -12.84 8.06 -2.76
CA LYS A 87 -14.10 7.78 -2.05
C LYS A 87 -14.17 8.47 -0.69
N ALA A 88 -13.03 8.65 -0.02
CA ALA A 88 -12.91 9.42 1.22
C ALA A 88 -12.80 10.94 1.01
N GLY A 89 -12.95 11.44 -0.21
CA GLY A 89 -12.84 12.85 -0.58
C GLY A 89 -11.39 13.33 -0.79
N GLY A 90 -10.43 12.41 -0.87
CA GLY A 90 -9.02 12.72 -1.10
C GLY A 90 -8.66 12.82 -2.60
N ILE A 91 -7.51 13.40 -2.87
CA ILE A 91 -6.96 13.59 -4.22
C ILE A 91 -5.89 12.56 -4.49
N ALA A 92 -6.03 11.85 -5.62
CA ALA A 92 -5.09 10.83 -6.08
C ALA A 92 -4.27 11.31 -7.27
N ALA A 93 -2.98 10.94 -7.30
CA ALA A 93 -2.10 11.17 -8.43
C ALA A 93 -1.41 9.86 -8.85
N PHE A 94 -1.19 9.71 -10.15
CA PHE A 94 -0.53 8.56 -10.75
C PHE A 94 0.61 9.01 -11.66
N ILE A 95 1.83 8.56 -11.37
CA ILE A 95 3.01 8.78 -12.22
C ILE A 95 3.22 7.51 -13.03
N ASP A 96 2.82 7.56 -14.29
CA ASP A 96 2.88 6.45 -15.24
C ASP A 96 4.22 6.46 -15.99
N ALA A 97 5.26 5.91 -15.35
CA ALA A 97 6.58 5.80 -15.95
C ALA A 97 6.70 4.65 -16.97
N GLU A 98 5.76 3.70 -16.96
CA GLU A 98 5.69 2.60 -17.94
C GLU A 98 4.86 2.97 -19.18
N HIS A 99 4.12 4.09 -19.17
CA HIS A 99 3.18 4.51 -20.23
C HIS A 99 2.12 3.44 -20.56
N ALA A 100 1.62 2.78 -19.51
CA ALA A 100 0.75 1.61 -19.63
C ALA A 100 -0.54 1.72 -18.78
N PHE A 101 -0.90 2.93 -18.34
CA PHE A 101 -2.10 3.13 -17.52
C PHE A 101 -3.37 2.82 -18.29
N ASP A 102 -4.15 1.87 -17.81
CA ASP A 102 -5.45 1.47 -18.36
C ASP A 102 -6.57 2.27 -17.67
N ARG A 103 -7.08 3.29 -18.39
CA ARG A 103 -8.16 4.15 -17.93
C ARG A 103 -9.44 3.36 -17.64
N PHE A 104 -9.82 2.44 -18.52
CA PHE A 104 -11.07 1.71 -18.39
C PHE A 104 -11.01 0.73 -17.20
N TYR A 105 -9.87 0.10 -17.02
CA TYR A 105 -9.67 -0.76 -15.86
C TYR A 105 -9.72 0.03 -14.55
N ALA A 106 -9.08 1.21 -14.50
CA ALA A 106 -9.11 2.06 -13.32
C ALA A 106 -10.53 2.54 -12.98
N GLU A 107 -11.31 2.92 -13.99
CA GLU A 107 -12.72 3.32 -13.85
C GLU A 107 -13.57 2.16 -13.32
N ASN A 108 -13.39 0.95 -13.83
CA ASN A 108 -14.07 -0.27 -13.34
C ASN A 108 -13.76 -0.57 -11.88
N LEU A 109 -12.55 -0.24 -11.41
CA LEU A 109 -12.14 -0.43 -10.02
C LEU A 109 -12.61 0.73 -9.10
N GLY A 110 -13.33 1.70 -9.66
CA GLY A 110 -13.95 2.79 -8.91
C GLY A 110 -13.14 4.08 -8.82
N VAL A 111 -12.09 4.24 -9.63
CA VAL A 111 -11.35 5.51 -9.72
C VAL A 111 -12.19 6.53 -10.50
N ASN A 112 -12.39 7.71 -9.93
CA ASN A 112 -12.91 8.85 -10.64
C ASN A 112 -11.80 9.41 -11.55
N ILE A 113 -11.90 9.08 -12.84
CA ILE A 113 -10.90 9.44 -13.85
C ILE A 113 -10.84 10.94 -14.10
N ASP A 114 -11.97 11.63 -13.96
CA ASP A 114 -12.04 13.08 -14.23
C ASP A 114 -11.29 13.90 -13.17
N GLU A 115 -11.08 13.32 -11.97
CA GLU A 115 -10.36 13.95 -10.86
C GLU A 115 -8.95 13.35 -10.66
N LEU A 116 -8.58 12.32 -11.42
CA LEU A 116 -7.28 11.69 -11.30
C LEU A 116 -6.18 12.56 -11.94
N ILE A 117 -5.17 12.93 -11.16
CA ILE A 117 -3.98 13.58 -11.68
C ILE A 117 -3.06 12.51 -12.26
N ILE A 118 -2.74 12.59 -13.55
CA ILE A 118 -1.81 11.66 -14.20
C ILE A 118 -0.63 12.42 -14.82
N ALA A 119 0.58 11.85 -14.70
CA ALA A 119 1.77 12.35 -15.36
C ALA A 119 2.52 11.19 -16.03
N GLN A 120 3.01 11.43 -17.25
CA GLN A 120 3.81 10.48 -18.03
C GLN A 120 5.18 11.08 -18.31
N PRO A 121 6.15 10.94 -17.40
CA PRO A 121 7.46 11.55 -17.49
C PRO A 121 8.37 10.81 -18.48
N ASP A 122 9.30 11.55 -19.09
CA ASP A 122 10.31 11.02 -20.01
C ASP A 122 11.56 10.45 -19.30
N SER A 123 11.76 10.79 -18.02
CA SER A 123 12.91 10.34 -17.23
C SER A 123 12.57 10.14 -15.75
N GLY A 124 13.40 9.37 -15.06
CA GLY A 124 13.25 9.14 -13.62
C GLY A 124 13.38 10.41 -12.79
N GLU A 125 14.27 11.33 -13.18
CA GLU A 125 14.40 12.64 -12.51
C GLU A 125 13.12 13.45 -12.64
N GLN A 126 12.54 13.52 -13.84
CA GLN A 126 11.29 14.23 -14.09
C GLN A 126 10.13 13.62 -13.30
N ALA A 127 10.01 12.28 -13.29
CA ALA A 127 9.01 11.57 -12.51
C ALA A 127 9.05 11.94 -11.02
N LEU A 128 10.25 11.88 -10.44
CA LEU A 128 10.46 12.12 -9.01
C LEU A 128 10.35 13.60 -8.64
N GLU A 129 10.65 14.51 -9.57
CA GLU A 129 10.47 15.94 -9.38
C GLU A 129 8.98 16.35 -9.45
N ILE A 130 8.22 15.78 -10.38
CA ILE A 130 6.75 15.93 -10.42
C ILE A 130 6.15 15.42 -9.12
N ALA A 131 6.55 14.23 -8.66
CA ALA A 131 6.08 13.67 -7.40
C ALA A 131 6.40 14.59 -6.20
N ASP A 132 7.62 15.12 -6.10
CA ASP A 132 8.02 16.06 -5.03
C ASP A 132 7.15 17.32 -5.03
N ASN A 133 6.89 17.91 -6.19
CA ASN A 133 6.07 19.11 -6.31
C ASN A 133 4.60 18.84 -5.92
N LEU A 134 4.01 17.73 -6.38
CA LEU A 134 2.66 17.34 -6.01
C LEU A 134 2.52 17.07 -4.51
N ILE A 135 3.46 16.37 -3.90
CA ILE A 135 3.48 16.10 -2.45
C ILE A 135 3.61 17.40 -1.68
N ARG A 136 4.52 18.29 -2.08
CA ARG A 136 4.75 19.59 -1.41
C ARG A 136 3.56 20.54 -1.47
N SER A 137 2.68 20.39 -2.47
CA SER A 137 1.46 21.18 -2.53
C SER A 137 0.56 20.98 -1.31
N GLY A 138 0.68 19.82 -0.63
CA GLY A 138 -0.18 19.43 0.48
C GLY A 138 -1.61 19.09 0.10
N ALA A 139 -1.92 19.06 -1.20
CA ALA A 139 -3.27 18.77 -1.71
C ALA A 139 -3.48 17.30 -2.07
N VAL A 140 -2.42 16.52 -2.28
CA VAL A 140 -2.50 15.13 -2.74
C VAL A 140 -2.45 14.17 -1.54
N ASP A 141 -3.44 13.30 -1.40
CA ASP A 141 -3.53 12.30 -0.33
C ASP A 141 -2.75 11.02 -0.65
N ILE A 142 -2.76 10.63 -1.92
CA ILE A 142 -2.02 9.46 -2.40
C ILE A 142 -1.36 9.75 -3.74
N ILE A 143 -0.11 9.37 -3.87
CA ILE A 143 0.63 9.37 -5.13
C ILE A 143 1.19 7.97 -5.40
N VAL A 144 0.91 7.44 -6.58
CA VAL A 144 1.41 6.14 -7.05
C VAL A 144 2.46 6.38 -8.13
N ILE A 145 3.59 5.68 -8.05
CA ILE A 145 4.67 5.69 -9.05
C ILE A 145 4.79 4.28 -9.61
N ASP A 146 4.39 4.09 -10.86
CA ASP A 146 4.39 2.80 -11.56
C ASP A 146 5.30 2.85 -12.80
N SER A 147 6.46 2.25 -12.83
CA SER A 147 7.09 1.53 -11.73
C SER A 147 8.51 2.04 -11.48
N VAL A 148 9.10 1.69 -10.32
CA VAL A 148 10.50 2.02 -10.02
C VAL A 148 11.44 1.54 -11.11
N ALA A 149 11.16 0.38 -11.72
CA ALA A 149 11.98 -0.19 -12.79
C ALA A 149 12.05 0.70 -14.04
N ALA A 150 11.00 1.50 -14.30
CA ALA A 150 10.92 2.39 -15.44
C ALA A 150 11.48 3.81 -15.17
N LEU A 151 11.91 4.11 -13.96
CA LEU A 151 12.54 5.39 -13.61
C LEU A 151 13.97 5.47 -14.14
N THR A 152 14.10 5.52 -15.47
CA THR A 152 15.41 5.56 -16.13
C THR A 152 16.06 6.92 -15.92
N PRO A 153 17.32 6.98 -15.40
CA PRO A 153 18.07 8.23 -15.27
C PRO A 153 18.26 8.94 -16.62
N LYS A 154 18.09 10.27 -16.63
CA LYS A 154 18.23 11.08 -17.84
C LYS A 154 19.57 10.85 -18.56
N SER A 155 20.65 10.75 -17.81
CA SER A 155 21.98 10.47 -18.37
C SER A 155 22.12 9.08 -19.00
N GLU A 156 21.25 8.14 -18.65
CA GLU A 156 21.16 6.82 -19.29
C GLU A 156 20.40 6.91 -20.60
N ILE A 157 19.34 7.71 -20.65
CA ILE A 157 18.54 7.97 -21.86
C ILE A 157 19.37 8.71 -22.93
N GLU A 158 20.16 9.70 -22.51
CA GLU A 158 21.03 10.51 -23.39
C GLU A 158 22.34 9.80 -23.79
N GLY A 159 22.64 8.63 -23.21
CA GLY A 159 23.83 7.83 -23.53
C GLY A 159 23.67 7.01 -24.80
N GLU A 160 24.78 6.44 -25.26
CA GLU A 160 24.77 5.52 -26.41
C GLU A 160 24.24 4.13 -25.99
N MET A 161 23.64 3.41 -26.94
CA MET A 161 23.20 2.03 -26.72
C MET A 161 24.41 1.15 -26.38
N GLY A 162 24.36 0.51 -25.20
CA GLY A 162 25.45 -0.36 -24.71
C GLY A 162 26.36 0.28 -23.66
N ASP A 163 26.21 1.58 -23.37
CA ASP A 163 26.91 2.23 -22.28
C ASP A 163 26.56 1.60 -20.92
N SER A 164 27.58 1.10 -20.21
CA SER A 164 27.38 0.58 -18.86
C SER A 164 27.38 1.73 -17.83
N LYS A 165 26.21 2.09 -17.34
CA LYS A 165 26.04 3.15 -16.31
C LYS A 165 25.58 2.57 -14.98
N MET A 166 26.38 1.64 -14.44
CA MET A 166 26.05 0.94 -13.19
C MET A 166 25.82 1.90 -12.01
N GLY A 167 24.74 1.66 -11.26
CA GLY A 167 24.45 2.36 -10.01
C GLY A 167 23.75 3.70 -10.13
N LEU A 168 23.54 4.26 -11.33
CA LEU A 168 22.86 5.55 -11.51
C LEU A 168 21.42 5.52 -10.98
N HIS A 169 20.67 4.49 -11.31
CA HIS A 169 19.31 4.29 -10.83
C HIS A 169 19.23 4.21 -9.29
N ALA A 170 20.14 3.46 -8.66
CA ALA A 170 20.20 3.39 -7.20
C ALA A 170 20.59 4.74 -6.55
N ARG A 171 21.44 5.53 -7.20
CA ARG A 171 21.79 6.89 -6.75
C ARG A 171 20.60 7.83 -6.87
N LEU A 172 19.88 7.79 -7.99
CA LEU A 172 18.67 8.57 -8.22
C LEU A 172 17.62 8.29 -7.12
N MET A 173 17.30 7.02 -6.89
CA MET A 173 16.36 6.60 -5.86
C MET A 173 16.80 7.03 -4.46
N SER A 174 18.08 6.89 -4.13
CA SER A 174 18.61 7.31 -2.83
C SER A 174 18.51 8.83 -2.60
N GLN A 175 18.76 9.63 -3.64
CA GLN A 175 18.64 11.08 -3.59
C GLN A 175 17.17 11.52 -3.44
N ALA A 176 16.30 10.96 -4.27
CA ALA A 176 14.87 11.26 -4.27
C ALA A 176 14.22 10.93 -2.92
N LEU A 177 14.44 9.73 -2.39
CA LEU A 177 13.81 9.30 -1.14
C LEU A 177 14.27 10.15 0.06
N ARG A 178 15.53 10.60 0.10
CA ARG A 178 15.98 11.55 1.12
C ARG A 178 15.21 12.87 1.07
N LYS A 179 14.89 13.35 -0.13
CA LYS A 179 14.16 14.60 -0.35
C LYS A 179 12.67 14.42 -0.05
N LEU A 180 12.06 13.37 -0.60
CA LEU A 180 10.62 13.11 -0.52
C LEU A 180 10.13 12.79 0.89
N THR A 181 10.91 12.04 1.69
CA THR A 181 10.45 11.51 2.98
C THR A 181 10.00 12.61 3.94
N ALA A 182 10.72 13.75 3.99
CA ALA A 182 10.35 14.87 4.85
C ALA A 182 9.05 15.54 4.40
N SER A 183 8.86 15.71 3.09
CA SER A 183 7.64 16.29 2.51
C SER A 183 6.45 15.37 2.72
N ILE A 184 6.60 14.09 2.45
CA ILE A 184 5.59 13.04 2.66
C ILE A 184 5.07 13.05 4.10
N SER A 185 5.97 13.05 5.08
CA SER A 185 5.60 13.08 6.49
C SER A 185 4.86 14.35 6.90
N LYS A 186 5.27 15.52 6.36
CA LYS A 186 4.65 16.81 6.66
C LYS A 186 3.26 16.98 6.09
N THR A 187 3.06 16.52 4.86
CA THR A 187 1.78 16.71 4.14
C THR A 187 0.76 15.61 4.41
N GLY A 188 1.18 14.50 5.02
CA GLY A 188 0.30 13.35 5.23
C GLY A 188 0.05 12.54 3.94
N CYS A 189 0.73 12.83 2.83
CA CYS A 189 0.57 12.10 1.58
C CYS A 189 1.09 10.67 1.69
N THR A 190 0.33 9.69 1.22
CA THR A 190 0.82 8.31 1.05
C THR A 190 1.56 8.20 -0.28
N CYS A 191 2.85 7.90 -0.25
CA CYS A 191 3.65 7.73 -1.47
C CYS A 191 3.88 6.23 -1.72
N MET A 192 3.25 5.71 -2.76
CA MET A 192 3.28 4.28 -3.12
C MET A 192 4.18 4.05 -4.33
N PHE A 193 5.16 3.18 -4.18
CA PHE A 193 6.04 2.73 -5.26
C PHE A 193 5.70 1.31 -5.65
N ILE A 194 5.40 1.10 -6.92
CA ILE A 194 5.31 -0.23 -7.52
C ILE A 194 6.70 -0.63 -7.99
N ASN A 195 7.12 -1.86 -7.64
CA ASN A 195 8.45 -2.33 -7.98
C ASN A 195 8.42 -3.74 -8.57
N GLN A 196 9.40 -4.04 -9.39
CA GLN A 196 9.56 -5.32 -10.05
C GLN A 196 10.64 -6.15 -9.34
N LEU A 197 10.50 -7.46 -9.39
CA LEU A 197 11.52 -8.40 -8.94
C LEU A 197 12.55 -8.65 -10.06
N ARG A 198 13.79 -8.81 -9.64
CA ARG A 198 14.91 -9.25 -10.47
C ARG A 198 15.64 -10.35 -9.73
N GLU A 199 16.29 -11.22 -10.44
CA GLU A 199 17.14 -12.25 -9.88
C GLU A 199 18.59 -11.80 -9.89
N LYS A 200 19.28 -12.00 -8.77
CA LYS A 200 20.73 -11.79 -8.67
C LYS A 200 21.46 -12.97 -9.30
N ILE A 201 22.28 -12.70 -10.29
CA ILE A 201 23.12 -13.71 -10.92
C ILE A 201 24.17 -14.21 -9.91
N GLY A 202 24.38 -15.53 -9.83
CA GLY A 202 25.44 -16.15 -9.04
C GLY A 202 25.10 -16.38 -7.55
N VAL A 203 23.87 -16.19 -7.11
CA VAL A 203 23.44 -16.55 -5.75
C VAL A 203 23.09 -18.05 -5.70
N MET A 204 24.02 -18.87 -5.20
CA MET A 204 23.81 -20.32 -5.06
C MET A 204 23.05 -20.69 -3.77
N PHE A 205 23.07 -19.83 -2.74
CA PHE A 205 22.41 -20.06 -1.45
C PHE A 205 21.63 -18.81 -1.01
N GLY A 206 20.43 -19.02 -0.43
CA GLY A 206 19.55 -17.94 0.02
C GLY A 206 18.57 -17.49 -1.05
N ASN A 207 17.92 -16.34 -0.85
CA ASN A 207 16.93 -15.80 -1.79
C ASN A 207 17.62 -14.95 -2.87
N PRO A 208 17.61 -15.36 -4.15
CA PRO A 208 18.18 -14.59 -5.25
C PRO A 208 17.36 -13.36 -5.61
N GLU A 209 16.07 -13.31 -5.23
CA GLU A 209 15.18 -12.23 -5.61
C GLU A 209 15.58 -10.90 -4.98
N THR A 210 15.54 -9.85 -5.77
CA THR A 210 15.77 -8.47 -5.32
C THR A 210 14.86 -7.51 -6.09
N THR A 211 14.56 -6.36 -5.50
CA THR A 211 13.81 -5.29 -6.17
C THR A 211 14.76 -4.34 -6.90
N THR A 212 14.25 -3.65 -7.94
CA THR A 212 15.01 -2.63 -8.69
C THR A 212 15.22 -1.35 -7.87
N GLY A 213 16.10 -0.45 -8.33
CA GLY A 213 16.35 0.84 -7.65
C GLY A 213 17.29 0.78 -6.45
N GLY A 214 18.00 -0.33 -6.26
CA GLY A 214 18.94 -0.51 -5.16
C GLY A 214 18.29 -0.76 -3.79
N ASN A 215 18.96 -0.36 -2.72
CA ASN A 215 18.50 -0.65 -1.35
C ASN A 215 17.74 0.51 -0.68
N ALA A 216 17.76 1.71 -1.27
CA ALA A 216 17.21 2.90 -0.61
C ALA A 216 15.72 2.73 -0.25
N LEU A 217 14.90 2.25 -1.19
CA LEU A 217 13.46 2.07 -0.97
C LEU A 217 13.19 1.04 0.14
N LYS A 218 14.01 -0.01 0.26
CA LYS A 218 13.90 -1.00 1.35
C LYS A 218 14.07 -0.38 2.74
N PHE A 219 14.89 0.68 2.86
CA PHE A 219 15.10 1.39 4.11
C PHE A 219 14.03 2.45 4.37
N TYR A 220 13.70 3.26 3.35
CA TYR A 220 12.76 4.37 3.48
C TYR A 220 11.30 3.93 3.59
N ALA A 221 10.88 2.86 2.92
CA ALA A 221 9.53 2.35 3.02
C ALA A 221 9.16 1.99 4.47
N SER A 222 8.01 2.48 4.92
CA SER A 222 7.41 2.10 6.21
C SER A 222 6.66 0.78 6.10
N VAL A 223 6.05 0.51 4.95
CA VAL A 223 5.37 -0.75 4.62
C VAL A 223 5.94 -1.30 3.33
N ARG A 224 6.19 -2.62 3.30
CA ARG A 224 6.59 -3.34 2.09
C ARG A 224 5.74 -4.59 1.94
N LEU A 225 5.13 -4.73 0.77
CA LEU A 225 4.22 -5.81 0.43
C LEU A 225 4.81 -6.67 -0.70
N ASP A 226 4.93 -7.96 -0.45
CA ASP A 226 5.25 -8.98 -1.46
C ASP A 226 3.95 -9.61 -1.95
N ILE A 227 3.58 -9.33 -3.20
CA ILE A 227 2.36 -9.83 -3.82
C ILE A 227 2.66 -10.92 -4.83
N ARG A 228 1.94 -12.06 -4.72
CA ARG A 228 2.15 -13.23 -5.59
C ARG A 228 0.82 -13.88 -5.95
N ARG A 229 0.72 -14.34 -7.21
CA ARG A 229 -0.36 -15.24 -7.62
C ARG A 229 -0.12 -16.61 -6.99
N SER A 230 -1.19 -17.24 -6.50
CA SER A 230 -1.13 -18.62 -5.98
C SER A 230 -1.83 -19.60 -6.93
N THR A 231 -3.09 -19.36 -7.29
CA THR A 231 -3.90 -20.27 -8.09
C THR A 231 -4.72 -19.49 -9.11
N GLN A 232 -4.90 -20.02 -10.30
CA GLN A 232 -5.83 -19.48 -11.29
C GLN A 232 -7.27 -19.82 -10.90
N LEU A 233 -8.16 -18.85 -11.05
CA LEU A 233 -9.60 -19.03 -10.91
C LEU A 233 -10.19 -19.25 -12.29
N LYS A 234 -11.02 -20.30 -12.43
CA LYS A 234 -11.62 -20.70 -13.69
C LYS A 234 -13.13 -20.81 -13.55
N ASP A 235 -13.83 -20.45 -14.61
CA ASP A 235 -15.23 -20.80 -14.84
C ASP A 235 -15.29 -21.67 -16.09
N GLY A 236 -15.51 -22.95 -15.90
CA GLY A 236 -15.27 -23.97 -16.93
C GLY A 236 -13.80 -23.98 -17.39
N ASP A 237 -13.58 -23.76 -18.69
CA ASP A 237 -12.21 -23.67 -19.28
C ASP A 237 -11.63 -22.24 -19.28
N GLN A 238 -12.46 -21.25 -19.00
CA GLN A 238 -12.05 -19.85 -19.03
C GLN A 238 -11.38 -19.43 -17.72
N VAL A 239 -10.21 -18.81 -17.80
CA VAL A 239 -9.56 -18.18 -16.65
C VAL A 239 -10.18 -16.82 -16.40
N ILE A 240 -10.82 -16.65 -15.24
CA ILE A 240 -11.56 -15.43 -14.87
C ILE A 240 -10.85 -14.56 -13.83
N GLY A 241 -9.77 -15.07 -13.24
CA GLY A 241 -9.02 -14.33 -12.21
C GLY A 241 -7.90 -15.16 -11.60
N ASN A 242 -7.32 -14.63 -10.54
CA ASN A 242 -6.28 -15.32 -9.78
C ASN A 242 -6.53 -15.17 -8.27
N ARG A 243 -6.31 -16.24 -7.52
CA ARG A 243 -6.07 -16.18 -6.09
C ARG A 243 -4.72 -15.54 -5.85
N THR A 244 -4.68 -14.51 -5.05
CA THR A 244 -3.51 -13.70 -4.81
C THR A 244 -3.17 -13.70 -3.32
N ARG A 245 -1.88 -13.83 -3.02
CA ARG A 245 -1.33 -13.73 -1.67
C ARG A 245 -0.49 -12.48 -1.55
N VAL A 246 -0.74 -11.70 -0.50
CA VAL A 246 0.07 -10.54 -0.12
C VAL A 246 0.70 -10.80 1.24
N LYS A 247 2.01 -10.68 1.32
CA LYS A 247 2.77 -10.77 2.58
C LYS A 247 3.29 -9.39 2.97
N VAL A 248 2.99 -8.98 4.18
CA VAL A 248 3.55 -7.76 4.78
C VAL A 248 4.96 -8.08 5.28
N VAL A 249 5.98 -7.81 4.45
CA VAL A 249 7.38 -8.17 4.77
C VAL A 249 8.09 -7.15 5.64
N LYS A 250 7.58 -5.91 5.65
CA LYS A 250 8.03 -4.83 6.53
C LYS A 250 6.84 -3.97 6.92
N ASN A 251 6.76 -3.64 8.19
CA ASN A 251 5.75 -2.73 8.74
C ASN A 251 6.35 -1.97 9.91
N LYS A 252 6.33 -0.63 9.84
CA LYS A 252 6.80 0.27 10.92
C LYS A 252 5.66 0.82 11.77
N VAL A 253 4.41 0.52 11.41
CA VAL A 253 3.21 1.04 12.08
C VAL A 253 2.42 -0.03 12.84
N ALA A 254 2.71 -1.31 12.58
CA ALA A 254 2.12 -2.47 13.27
C ALA A 254 3.06 -3.69 13.15
N PRO A 255 2.81 -4.81 13.85
CA PRO A 255 3.60 -6.03 13.72
C PRO A 255 3.62 -6.55 12.26
N PRO A 256 4.82 -6.83 11.70
CA PRO A 256 4.96 -7.31 10.33
C PRO A 256 4.70 -8.82 10.21
N PHE A 257 4.87 -9.34 8.99
CA PHE A 257 4.83 -10.75 8.59
C PHE A 257 3.44 -11.38 8.52
N ARG A 258 2.39 -10.61 8.72
CA ARG A 258 1.01 -11.05 8.42
C ARG A 258 0.82 -11.24 6.93
N LYS A 259 -0.20 -12.02 6.57
CA LYS A 259 -0.55 -12.34 5.18
C LYS A 259 -2.03 -12.09 4.97
N ALA A 260 -2.39 -11.72 3.75
CA ALA A 260 -3.75 -11.70 3.27
C ALA A 260 -3.83 -12.52 1.98
N GLU A 261 -4.96 -13.20 1.77
CA GLU A 261 -5.25 -13.92 0.54
C GLU A 261 -6.65 -13.54 0.07
N PHE A 262 -6.75 -13.16 -1.19
CA PHE A 262 -8.00 -12.77 -1.83
C PHE A 262 -7.95 -13.04 -3.32
N ASP A 263 -9.13 -13.02 -3.95
CA ASP A 263 -9.26 -13.21 -5.38
C ASP A 263 -9.18 -11.86 -6.09
N ILE A 264 -8.39 -11.78 -7.15
CA ILE A 264 -8.40 -10.69 -8.12
C ILE A 264 -9.08 -11.21 -9.39
N MET A 265 -10.25 -10.65 -9.70
CA MET A 265 -11.02 -10.98 -10.89
C MET A 265 -10.58 -10.08 -12.06
N TYR A 266 -10.50 -10.64 -13.26
CA TYR A 266 -10.13 -9.86 -14.43
C TYR A 266 -11.21 -8.83 -14.77
N GLY A 267 -10.81 -7.59 -14.97
CA GLY A 267 -11.72 -6.48 -15.24
C GLY A 267 -12.48 -5.90 -14.05
N GLU A 268 -12.54 -6.62 -12.89
CA GLU A 268 -13.32 -6.25 -11.72
C GLU A 268 -12.44 -5.94 -10.47
N GLY A 269 -11.18 -6.41 -10.47
CA GLY A 269 -10.27 -6.23 -9.35
C GLY A 269 -10.52 -7.17 -8.17
N ILE A 270 -10.36 -6.68 -6.93
CA ILE A 270 -10.48 -7.47 -5.71
C ILE A 270 -11.94 -7.89 -5.48
N SER A 271 -12.16 -9.20 -5.30
CA SER A 271 -13.48 -9.77 -5.01
C SER A 271 -13.85 -9.62 -3.55
N LYS A 272 -14.50 -8.51 -3.18
CA LYS A 272 -14.94 -8.26 -1.80
C LYS A 272 -15.86 -9.35 -1.25
N SER A 273 -16.88 -9.76 -2.02
CA SER A 273 -17.80 -10.82 -1.61
C SER A 273 -17.10 -12.15 -1.35
N GLY A 274 -16.11 -12.49 -2.19
CA GLY A 274 -15.28 -13.69 -1.98
C GLY A 274 -14.45 -13.61 -0.71
N GLU A 275 -13.90 -12.46 -0.40
CA GLU A 275 -13.10 -12.22 0.79
C GLU A 275 -13.94 -12.25 2.07
N VAL A 276 -15.11 -11.62 2.07
CA VAL A 276 -16.06 -11.66 3.21
C VAL A 276 -16.46 -13.09 3.56
N ILE A 277 -16.68 -13.96 2.57
CA ILE A 277 -16.98 -15.38 2.82
C ILE A 277 -15.78 -16.09 3.45
N ASP A 278 -14.59 -15.91 2.88
CA ASP A 278 -13.38 -16.60 3.32
C ASP A 278 -13.03 -16.20 4.76
N LEU A 279 -13.00 -14.90 5.04
CA LEU A 279 -12.75 -14.36 6.37
C LEU A 279 -13.89 -14.68 7.35
N GLY A 280 -15.15 -14.64 6.88
CA GLY A 280 -16.30 -15.02 7.69
C GLY A 280 -16.17 -16.46 8.21
N VAL A 281 -15.69 -17.38 7.38
CA VAL A 281 -15.43 -18.76 7.79
C VAL A 281 -14.20 -18.84 8.72
N GLU A 282 -13.13 -18.13 8.39
CA GLU A 282 -11.89 -18.14 9.16
C GLU A 282 -12.10 -17.64 10.60
N TYR A 283 -12.88 -16.59 10.77
CA TYR A 283 -13.19 -15.99 12.08
C TYR A 283 -14.47 -16.53 12.73
N GLY A 284 -15.10 -17.58 12.16
CA GLY A 284 -16.25 -18.25 12.75
C GLY A 284 -17.57 -17.45 12.72
N VAL A 285 -17.62 -16.37 11.95
CA VAL A 285 -18.86 -15.57 11.71
C VAL A 285 -19.79 -16.28 10.76
N VAL A 286 -19.23 -16.93 9.73
CA VAL A 286 -19.94 -17.76 8.76
C VAL A 286 -19.63 -19.21 9.05
N ASN A 287 -20.66 -20.03 9.24
CA ASN A 287 -20.51 -21.47 9.44
C ASN A 287 -20.42 -22.19 8.10
N LYS A 288 -19.44 -23.08 7.99
CA LYS A 288 -19.28 -23.96 6.82
C LYS A 288 -19.40 -25.41 7.25
N SER A 289 -20.40 -26.11 6.69
CA SER A 289 -20.59 -27.55 6.90
C SER A 289 -20.61 -28.26 5.55
N GLY A 290 -19.52 -28.95 5.23
CA GLY A 290 -19.32 -29.54 3.90
C GLY A 290 -19.29 -28.44 2.82
N SER A 291 -20.22 -28.49 1.88
CA SER A 291 -20.41 -27.47 0.83
C SER A 291 -21.39 -26.36 1.21
N TRP A 292 -22.06 -26.46 2.36
CA TRP A 292 -23.09 -25.49 2.78
C TRP A 292 -22.50 -24.39 3.65
N PHE A 293 -22.99 -23.18 3.42
CA PHE A 293 -22.64 -21.98 4.21
C PHE A 293 -23.90 -21.44 4.89
N SER A 294 -23.75 -21.00 6.14
CA SER A 294 -24.83 -20.35 6.91
C SER A 294 -24.29 -19.19 7.76
N TYR A 295 -25.15 -18.21 8.01
CA TYR A 295 -24.93 -17.09 8.88
C TYR A 295 -26.06 -17.05 9.92
N GLY A 296 -25.73 -17.25 11.20
CA GLY A 296 -26.72 -17.52 12.21
C GLY A 296 -27.58 -18.74 11.83
N ASP A 297 -28.91 -18.56 11.85
CA ASP A 297 -29.87 -19.58 11.44
C ASP A 297 -30.19 -19.57 9.94
N THR A 298 -29.65 -18.61 9.18
CA THR A 298 -29.94 -18.40 7.76
C THR A 298 -28.95 -19.17 6.89
N LYS A 299 -29.48 -20.01 6.00
CA LYS A 299 -28.67 -20.68 4.97
C LYS A 299 -28.32 -19.68 3.87
N LEU A 300 -27.02 -19.49 3.62
CA LEU A 300 -26.52 -18.61 2.56
C LEU A 300 -26.51 -19.32 1.20
N GLY A 301 -26.20 -20.62 1.17
CA GLY A 301 -26.17 -21.39 -0.08
C GLY A 301 -25.20 -22.55 -0.07
N GLN A 302 -25.17 -23.30 -1.18
CA GLN A 302 -24.27 -24.41 -1.39
C GLN A 302 -23.17 -24.00 -2.37
N GLY A 303 -21.92 -24.12 -1.94
CA GLY A 303 -20.74 -23.72 -2.70
C GLY A 303 -20.40 -22.22 -2.54
N ARG A 304 -19.08 -21.94 -2.58
CA ARG A 304 -18.53 -20.58 -2.40
C ARG A 304 -19.06 -19.58 -3.43
N ASP A 305 -19.18 -20.01 -4.69
CA ASP A 305 -19.60 -19.12 -5.78
C ASP A 305 -21.09 -18.74 -5.69
N ALA A 306 -21.95 -19.65 -5.21
CA ALA A 306 -23.37 -19.34 -4.97
C ALA A 306 -23.50 -18.28 -3.85
N VAL A 307 -22.73 -18.43 -2.76
CA VAL A 307 -22.74 -17.46 -1.65
C VAL A 307 -22.13 -16.13 -2.08
N LYS A 308 -21.08 -16.15 -2.90
CA LYS A 308 -20.47 -14.94 -3.48
C LYS A 308 -21.50 -14.14 -4.29
N ARG A 309 -22.31 -14.78 -5.13
CA ARG A 309 -23.40 -14.13 -5.87
C ARG A 309 -24.47 -13.57 -4.93
N LEU A 310 -24.88 -14.34 -3.93
CA LEU A 310 -25.84 -13.88 -2.92
C LEU A 310 -25.39 -12.59 -2.24
N LEU A 311 -24.09 -12.49 -1.85
CA LEU A 311 -23.54 -11.31 -1.20
C LEU A 311 -23.36 -10.13 -2.16
N LEU A 312 -23.17 -10.38 -3.46
CA LEU A 312 -23.18 -9.33 -4.49
C LEU A 312 -24.57 -8.73 -4.67
N ASP A 313 -25.62 -9.57 -4.63
CA ASP A 313 -27.01 -9.17 -4.76
C ASP A 313 -27.60 -8.59 -3.46
N ASN A 314 -26.94 -8.82 -2.32
CA ASN A 314 -27.38 -8.37 -1.01
C ASN A 314 -26.23 -7.67 -0.25
N LEU A 315 -26.03 -6.39 -0.55
CA LEU A 315 -24.95 -5.59 0.02
C LEU A 315 -25.12 -5.37 1.52
N GLU A 316 -26.35 -5.24 2.04
CA GLU A 316 -26.60 -5.06 3.47
C GLU A 316 -26.13 -6.28 4.28
N LEU A 317 -26.41 -7.49 3.77
CA LEU A 317 -25.93 -8.72 4.40
C LEU A 317 -24.40 -8.83 4.34
N ALA A 318 -23.80 -8.43 3.23
CA ALA A 318 -22.34 -8.42 3.09
C ALA A 318 -21.68 -7.46 4.09
N GLU A 319 -22.20 -6.26 4.26
CA GLU A 319 -21.73 -5.25 5.22
C GLU A 319 -21.96 -5.69 6.68
N GLU A 320 -23.07 -6.37 6.97
CA GLU A 320 -23.33 -6.93 8.30
C GLU A 320 -22.30 -8.00 8.66
N ILE A 321 -22.03 -8.93 7.75
CA ILE A 321 -21.02 -9.99 7.96
C ILE A 321 -19.62 -9.37 8.10
N GLU A 322 -19.27 -8.39 7.26
CA GLU A 322 -18.00 -7.66 7.34
C GLU A 322 -17.83 -6.99 8.71
N SER A 323 -18.84 -6.30 9.18
CA SER A 323 -18.83 -5.65 10.51
C SER A 323 -18.63 -6.67 11.64
N LYS A 324 -19.30 -7.82 11.56
CA LYS A 324 -19.14 -8.90 12.53
C LYS A 324 -17.73 -9.52 12.51
N ILE A 325 -17.12 -9.64 11.34
CA ILE A 325 -15.72 -10.11 11.22
C ILE A 325 -14.79 -9.12 11.95
N VAL A 326 -14.96 -7.81 11.72
CA VAL A 326 -14.14 -6.79 12.37
C VAL A 326 -14.33 -6.80 13.89
N GLU A 327 -15.57 -6.90 14.40
CA GLU A 327 -15.86 -7.02 15.83
C GLU A 327 -15.17 -8.26 16.45
N GLN A 328 -15.25 -9.41 15.77
CA GLN A 328 -14.66 -10.65 16.26
C GLN A 328 -13.13 -10.57 16.38
N ILE A 329 -12.48 -9.87 15.46
CA ILE A 329 -11.02 -9.68 15.45
C ILE A 329 -10.58 -8.74 16.58
N GLN A 330 -11.36 -7.70 16.88
CA GLN A 330 -11.05 -6.77 17.96
C GLN A 330 -11.19 -7.39 19.36
N THR A 331 -11.94 -8.47 19.46
CA THR A 331 -12.19 -9.19 20.73
C THR A 331 -11.23 -10.37 20.96
N THR A 332 -10.41 -10.74 19.97
CA THR A 332 -9.44 -11.84 20.02
C THR A 332 -8.00 -11.32 20.17
#